data_82b22eea21eea33c8fdaab3673ada59c
#
_entry.id   82b22eea21eea33c8fdaab3673ada59c
#
_cell.length_a   1.000
_cell.length_b   1.000
_cell.length_c   1.000
_cell.angle_alpha   90.00
_cell.angle_beta   90.00
_cell.angle_gamma   90.00
#
_symmetry.space_group_name_H-M   'P 1'
#
loop_
_entity.id
_entity.type
_entity.pdbx_description
1 polymer ?
#
loop_
_entity_poly.entity_id
_entity_poly.type
_entity_poly.pdbx_seq_one_letter_code
_entity_poly.pdbx_strand_id
1 'polypeptide(L)'
;MSIIEIDIPSAHLAQSPFSVSLRERVRDELSDIKTSGLWKTERVVTSAQSESISVEGVKEDVLNLCSNNYLGLSSHPRVIDAAKKAIDTHGFGVSSVRFICGTQDIHKDLEAAISKFHGTEDALLYASCFDANAGVFEQLLGPEDAVLSDALNHASIIDGIRLCKAQRYRYNHLDMSDLESKLIASQNCRTRLIVTDGVFSMDGDVAPLKEICDLADKYGAQV
;
A
#
# COMPACT_ATOMS: atom_id res chain seq x y z
N MET A 1 21.01 23.10 -13.34
CA MET A 1 20.12 23.38 -12.20
C MET A 1 20.95 23.14 -10.96
N SER A 2 21.37 24.21 -10.25
CA SER A 2 22.25 24.09 -9.10
C SER A 2 21.43 23.54 -7.91
N ILE A 3 21.88 22.43 -7.40
CA ILE A 3 21.37 21.88 -6.12
C ILE A 3 21.75 22.89 -5.04
N ILE A 4 20.78 23.39 -4.30
CA ILE A 4 21.02 24.21 -3.10
C ILE A 4 21.60 23.26 -2.06
N GLU A 5 22.92 23.33 -1.83
CA GLU A 5 23.53 22.71 -0.67
C GLU A 5 23.05 23.46 0.58
N ILE A 6 22.19 22.79 1.34
CA ILE A 6 21.82 23.27 2.66
C ILE A 6 22.93 22.82 3.62
N ASP A 7 23.81 23.76 3.97
CA ASP A 7 24.80 23.57 5.03
C ASP A 7 24.04 23.47 6.38
N ILE A 8 23.82 22.25 6.85
CA ILE A 8 23.24 22.01 8.17
C ILE A 8 24.39 22.09 9.17
N PRO A 9 24.46 23.15 10.00
CA PRO A 9 25.49 23.23 11.01
C PRO A 9 25.48 21.96 11.86
N SER A 10 26.64 21.34 12.05
CA SER A 10 26.83 20.25 13.01
C SER A 10 26.62 20.80 14.43
N ALA A 11 25.36 21.03 14.80
CA ALA A 11 25.01 21.37 16.17
C ALA A 11 25.49 20.21 17.04
N HIS A 12 26.37 20.55 18.00
CA HIS A 12 26.69 19.67 19.12
C HIS A 12 25.41 19.34 19.87
N LEU A 13 24.71 18.29 19.41
CA LEU A 13 23.62 17.68 20.16
C LEU A 13 24.24 17.18 21.46
N ALA A 14 24.00 17.92 22.54
CA ALA A 14 24.33 17.47 23.89
C ALA A 14 23.79 16.03 24.00
N GLN A 15 24.68 15.06 24.15
CA GLN A 15 24.33 13.64 24.20
C GLN A 15 23.56 13.41 25.50
N SER A 16 22.24 13.37 25.45
CA SER A 16 21.46 12.85 26.58
C SER A 16 21.75 11.37 26.74
N PRO A 17 21.79 10.83 27.96
CA PRO A 17 21.99 9.39 28.20
C PRO A 17 21.01 8.50 27.42
N PHE A 18 19.79 8.97 27.16
CA PHE A 18 18.79 8.29 26.38
C PHE A 18 19.11 8.21 24.88
N SER A 19 19.72 9.24 24.30
CA SER A 19 20.09 9.24 22.88
C SER A 19 21.25 8.29 22.57
N VAL A 20 22.18 8.10 23.52
CA VAL A 20 23.29 7.15 23.41
C VAL A 20 22.74 5.72 23.42
N SER A 21 21.85 5.41 24.35
CA SER A 21 21.23 4.07 24.46
C SER A 21 20.42 3.67 23.22
N LEU A 22 19.64 4.58 22.62
CA LEU A 22 18.89 4.31 21.39
C LEU A 22 19.84 4.05 20.22
N ARG A 23 20.88 4.86 20.09
CA ARG A 23 21.87 4.71 19.00
C ARG A 23 22.62 3.40 19.08
N GLU A 24 23.02 2.99 20.27
CA GLU A 24 23.70 1.71 20.50
C GLU A 24 22.77 0.54 20.14
N ARG A 25 21.54 0.53 20.65
CA ARG A 25 20.54 -0.48 20.33
C ARG A 25 20.30 -0.59 18.81
N VAL A 26 20.09 0.53 18.12
CA VAL A 26 19.89 0.53 16.67
C VAL A 26 21.12 0.03 15.92
N ARG A 27 22.34 0.37 16.39
CA ARG A 27 23.57 -0.14 15.78
C ARG A 27 23.68 -1.65 15.89
N ASP A 28 23.39 -2.20 17.07
CA ASP A 28 23.43 -3.64 17.31
C ASP A 28 22.38 -4.36 16.47
N GLU A 29 21.16 -3.85 16.42
CA GLU A 29 20.07 -4.39 15.60
C GLU A 29 20.41 -4.37 14.09
N LEU A 30 21.03 -3.29 13.57
CA LEU A 30 21.50 -3.21 12.20
C LEU A 30 22.67 -4.19 11.93
N SER A 31 23.53 -4.42 12.91
CA SER A 31 24.60 -5.43 12.83
C SER A 31 24.00 -6.84 12.72
N ASP A 32 23.01 -7.15 13.55
CA ASP A 32 22.32 -8.44 13.52
C ASP A 32 21.59 -8.69 12.20
N ILE A 33 20.93 -7.67 11.66
CA ILE A 33 20.29 -7.72 10.32
C ILE A 33 21.33 -8.06 9.24
N LYS A 34 22.52 -7.44 9.30
CA LYS A 34 23.62 -7.72 8.34
C LYS A 34 24.18 -9.12 8.48
N THR A 35 24.47 -9.55 9.69
CA THR A 35 25.04 -10.88 9.96
C THR A 35 24.06 -12.01 9.65
N SER A 36 22.76 -11.76 9.80
CA SER A 36 21.69 -12.69 9.45
C SER A 36 21.39 -12.74 7.93
N GLY A 37 22.08 -11.96 7.10
CA GLY A 37 21.84 -11.90 5.65
C GLY A 37 20.54 -11.23 5.25
N LEU A 38 19.90 -10.53 6.17
CA LEU A 38 18.62 -9.84 5.94
C LEU A 38 18.79 -8.39 5.44
N TRP A 39 20.02 -7.90 5.38
CA TRP A 39 20.33 -6.56 4.89
C TRP A 39 19.96 -6.42 3.41
N LYS A 40 19.10 -5.45 3.09
CA LYS A 40 18.72 -5.11 1.72
C LYS A 40 19.58 -3.96 1.23
N THR A 41 20.31 -4.19 0.13
CA THR A 41 21.07 -3.14 -0.56
C THR A 41 20.21 -2.63 -1.72
N GLU A 42 19.95 -1.34 -1.73
CA GLU A 42 19.24 -0.69 -2.85
C GLU A 42 20.16 -0.62 -4.08
N ARG A 43 19.59 -0.92 -5.24
CA ARG A 43 20.25 -0.74 -6.53
C ARG A 43 19.74 0.53 -7.18
N VAL A 44 20.65 1.42 -7.57
CA VAL A 44 20.31 2.70 -8.18
C VAL A 44 20.00 2.47 -9.66
N VAL A 45 18.72 2.63 -10.03
CA VAL A 45 18.27 2.56 -11.42
C VAL A 45 18.48 3.92 -12.07
N THR A 46 19.16 3.97 -13.21
CA THR A 46 19.56 5.19 -13.90
C THR A 46 18.81 5.44 -15.22
N SER A 47 17.88 4.55 -15.57
CA SER A 47 17.00 4.66 -16.73
C SER A 47 15.53 4.84 -16.31
N ALA A 48 14.65 5.08 -17.29
CA ALA A 48 13.21 4.92 -17.09
C ALA A 48 12.86 3.45 -16.76
N GLN A 49 11.75 3.23 -16.09
CA GLN A 49 11.23 1.88 -15.84
C GLN A 49 10.75 1.24 -17.14
N SER A 50 11.29 0.07 -17.45
CA SER A 50 10.97 -0.74 -18.61
C SER A 50 11.26 -2.21 -18.30
N GLU A 51 11.06 -3.09 -19.29
CA GLU A 51 11.51 -4.49 -19.24
C GLU A 51 13.03 -4.64 -19.15
N SER A 52 13.77 -3.63 -19.63
CA SER A 52 15.22 -3.52 -19.54
C SER A 52 15.59 -2.19 -18.90
N ILE A 53 16.42 -2.21 -17.87
CA ILE A 53 16.83 -1.03 -17.10
C ILE A 53 18.34 -0.95 -16.95
N SER A 54 18.85 0.27 -16.90
CA SER A 54 20.26 0.52 -16.57
C SER A 54 20.41 0.70 -15.05
N VAL A 55 21.42 0.08 -14.48
CA VAL A 55 21.71 0.11 -13.04
C VAL A 55 23.13 0.62 -12.81
N GLU A 56 23.29 1.52 -11.84
CA GLU A 56 24.60 2.08 -11.49
C GLU A 56 25.62 0.97 -11.18
N GLY A 57 26.82 1.08 -11.76
CA GLY A 57 27.89 0.11 -11.58
C GLY A 57 27.75 -1.18 -12.39
N VAL A 58 26.69 -1.34 -13.17
CA VAL A 58 26.47 -2.47 -14.10
C VAL A 58 26.65 -1.97 -15.53
N LYS A 59 27.50 -2.67 -16.32
CA LYS A 59 27.82 -2.23 -17.69
C LYS A 59 26.73 -2.52 -18.71
N GLU A 60 25.98 -3.58 -18.50
CA GLU A 60 24.93 -4.06 -19.40
C GLU A 60 23.56 -3.78 -18.79
N ASP A 61 22.55 -3.60 -19.63
CA ASP A 61 21.19 -3.45 -19.19
C ASP A 61 20.71 -4.73 -18.51
N VAL A 62 19.93 -4.56 -17.47
CA VAL A 62 19.38 -5.63 -16.62
C VAL A 62 17.93 -5.88 -16.96
N LEU A 63 17.57 -7.14 -17.18
CA LEU A 63 16.16 -7.54 -17.33
C LEU A 63 15.40 -7.31 -16.03
N ASN A 64 14.36 -6.51 -16.08
CA ASN A 64 13.56 -6.12 -14.93
C ASN A 64 12.28 -6.98 -14.83
N LEU A 65 12.33 -8.00 -14.00
CA LEU A 65 11.19 -8.87 -13.70
C LEU A 65 10.50 -8.53 -12.36
N CYS A 66 10.91 -7.44 -11.70
CA CYS A 66 10.49 -7.13 -10.33
C CYS A 66 9.54 -5.92 -10.25
N SER A 67 9.34 -5.18 -11.36
CA SER A 67 8.55 -3.96 -11.30
C SER A 67 7.05 -4.24 -11.32
N ASN A 68 6.28 -3.37 -10.64
CA ASN A 68 4.81 -3.38 -10.71
C ASN A 68 4.27 -2.66 -11.95
N ASN A 69 5.07 -2.53 -13.00
CA ASN A 69 4.73 -1.88 -14.27
C ASN A 69 4.04 -2.86 -15.24
N TYR A 70 3.05 -3.60 -14.77
CA TYR A 70 2.41 -4.72 -15.49
C TYR A 70 1.88 -4.36 -16.89
N LEU A 71 1.39 -3.14 -17.07
CA LEU A 71 0.85 -2.64 -18.34
C LEU A 71 1.83 -1.75 -19.11
N GLY A 72 3.06 -1.57 -18.64
CA GLY A 72 4.07 -0.73 -19.28
C GLY A 72 3.73 0.77 -19.32
N LEU A 73 2.89 1.24 -18.39
CA LEU A 73 2.36 2.61 -18.43
C LEU A 73 3.27 3.64 -17.76
N SER A 74 4.23 3.23 -16.93
CA SER A 74 5.06 4.16 -16.16
C SER A 74 5.91 5.10 -17.04
N SER A 75 6.27 4.68 -18.26
CA SER A 75 7.02 5.46 -19.25
C SER A 75 6.27 5.64 -20.58
N HIS A 76 4.96 5.36 -20.60
CA HIS A 76 4.16 5.48 -21.81
C HIS A 76 4.03 6.95 -22.24
N PRO A 77 4.32 7.31 -23.52
CA PRO A 77 4.35 8.71 -23.98
C PRO A 77 3.07 9.50 -23.67
N ARG A 78 1.90 8.91 -23.89
CA ARG A 78 0.62 9.58 -23.59
C ARG A 78 0.43 9.89 -22.11
N VAL A 79 0.94 9.04 -21.21
CA VAL A 79 0.89 9.26 -19.75
C VAL A 79 1.84 10.38 -19.35
N ILE A 80 3.07 10.37 -19.91
CA ILE A 80 4.07 11.40 -19.70
C ILE A 80 3.56 12.77 -20.19
N ASP A 81 2.98 12.83 -21.38
CA ASP A 81 2.47 14.09 -21.95
C ASP A 81 1.28 14.63 -21.14
N ALA A 82 0.39 13.75 -20.67
CA ALA A 82 -0.71 14.15 -19.79
C ALA A 82 -0.18 14.72 -18.45
N ALA A 83 0.83 14.09 -17.86
CA ALA A 83 1.46 14.57 -16.64
C ALA A 83 2.13 15.95 -16.82
N LYS A 84 2.88 16.15 -17.92
CA LYS A 84 3.47 17.45 -18.25
C LYS A 84 2.40 18.54 -18.41
N LYS A 85 1.32 18.23 -19.14
CA LYS A 85 0.21 19.15 -19.32
C LYS A 85 -0.46 19.50 -17.99
N ALA A 86 -0.65 18.54 -17.12
CA ALA A 86 -1.22 18.78 -15.79
C ALA A 86 -0.31 19.69 -14.94
N ILE A 87 1.01 19.52 -15.00
CA ILE A 87 1.96 20.42 -14.33
C ILE A 87 1.84 21.85 -14.88
N ASP A 88 1.72 22.03 -16.20
CA ASP A 88 1.59 23.36 -16.82
C ASP A 88 0.27 24.06 -16.45
N THR A 89 -0.82 23.32 -16.27
CA THR A 89 -2.16 23.87 -16.01
C THR A 89 -2.52 23.95 -14.53
N HIS A 90 -2.07 23.02 -13.71
CA HIS A 90 -2.46 22.88 -12.30
C HIS A 90 -1.29 23.04 -11.32
N GLY A 91 -0.05 23.14 -11.83
CA GLY A 91 1.15 23.20 -10.99
C GLY A 91 1.60 21.82 -10.49
N PHE A 92 2.63 21.82 -9.66
CA PHE A 92 3.27 20.60 -9.19
C PHE A 92 2.50 19.90 -8.04
N GLY A 93 1.83 20.67 -7.19
CA GLY A 93 1.15 20.12 -6.04
C GLY A 93 -0.05 20.95 -5.59
N VAL A 94 -0.92 20.33 -4.83
CA VAL A 94 -2.20 20.94 -4.40
C VAL A 94 -2.09 21.79 -3.13
N SER A 95 -0.99 21.70 -2.40
CA SER A 95 -0.67 22.47 -1.18
C SER A 95 -1.74 22.45 -0.10
N SER A 96 -2.65 21.50 -0.13
CA SER A 96 -3.76 21.35 0.82
C SER A 96 -4.34 19.94 0.78
N VAL A 97 -5.04 19.56 1.86
CA VAL A 97 -5.88 18.37 1.89
C VAL A 97 -7.13 18.58 1.04
N ARG A 98 -7.70 17.47 0.57
CA ARG A 98 -8.82 17.45 -0.39
C ARG A 98 -10.02 18.28 0.03
N PHE A 99 -10.46 18.18 1.27
CA PHE A 99 -11.71 18.82 1.75
C PHE A 99 -11.58 20.31 2.08
N ILE A 100 -10.35 20.87 2.16
CA ILE A 100 -10.16 22.30 2.40
C ILE A 100 -10.08 23.05 1.07
N CYS A 101 -8.96 22.93 0.33
CA CYS A 101 -8.77 23.54 -0.98
C CYS A 101 -7.87 22.73 -1.91
N GLY A 102 -7.64 21.43 -1.61
CA GLY A 102 -6.78 20.55 -2.41
C GLY A 102 -7.52 19.72 -3.46
N THR A 103 -8.84 19.85 -3.61
CA THR A 103 -9.57 19.15 -4.66
C THR A 103 -9.57 19.97 -5.96
N GLN A 104 -9.02 19.39 -7.01
CA GLN A 104 -9.01 19.95 -8.35
C GLN A 104 -10.00 19.18 -9.24
N ASP A 105 -10.36 19.74 -10.40
CA ASP A 105 -11.22 19.12 -11.40
C ASP A 105 -10.67 17.76 -11.88
N ILE A 106 -9.35 17.66 -12.14
CA ILE A 106 -8.70 16.40 -12.54
C ILE A 106 -8.89 15.27 -11.53
N HIS A 107 -9.04 15.55 -10.23
CA HIS A 107 -9.40 14.52 -9.24
C HIS A 107 -10.83 14.02 -9.48
N LYS A 108 -11.77 14.95 -9.70
CA LYS A 108 -13.18 14.59 -9.92
C LYS A 108 -13.38 13.88 -11.25
N ASP A 109 -12.67 14.28 -12.30
CA ASP A 109 -12.69 13.61 -13.59
C ASP A 109 -12.18 12.17 -13.50
N LEU A 110 -11.11 11.94 -12.72
CA LEU A 110 -10.59 10.59 -12.51
C LEU A 110 -11.54 9.74 -11.63
N GLU A 111 -12.10 10.29 -10.56
CA GLU A 111 -13.10 9.61 -9.73
C GLU A 111 -14.31 9.18 -10.58
N ALA A 112 -14.83 10.07 -11.41
CA ALA A 112 -15.95 9.77 -12.32
C ALA A 112 -15.56 8.70 -13.37
N ALA A 113 -14.35 8.74 -13.92
CA ALA A 113 -13.88 7.74 -14.87
C ALA A 113 -13.74 6.34 -14.23
N ILE A 114 -13.23 6.26 -13.01
CA ILE A 114 -13.08 5.02 -12.25
C ILE A 114 -14.45 4.44 -11.88
N SER A 115 -15.34 5.26 -11.34
CA SER A 115 -16.71 4.88 -11.01
C SER A 115 -17.43 4.30 -12.22
N LYS A 116 -17.35 4.99 -13.37
CA LYS A 116 -17.93 4.52 -14.63
C LYS A 116 -17.33 3.20 -15.10
N PHE A 117 -16.00 3.04 -14.97
CA PHE A 117 -15.31 1.81 -15.39
C PHE A 117 -15.75 0.60 -14.57
N HIS A 118 -15.91 0.77 -13.26
CA HIS A 118 -16.32 -0.30 -12.35
C HIS A 118 -17.84 -0.47 -12.24
N GLY A 119 -18.64 0.47 -12.77
CA GLY A 119 -20.09 0.44 -12.65
C GLY A 119 -20.58 0.73 -11.22
N THR A 120 -19.82 1.50 -10.45
CA THR A 120 -20.17 1.93 -9.09
C THR A 120 -20.80 3.31 -9.10
N GLU A 121 -21.49 3.70 -8.01
CA GLU A 121 -22.14 5.01 -7.88
C GLU A 121 -21.12 6.15 -7.76
N ASP A 122 -20.00 5.92 -7.11
CA ASP A 122 -18.93 6.91 -6.90
C ASP A 122 -17.58 6.23 -6.69
N ALA A 123 -16.51 7.02 -6.64
CA ALA A 123 -15.15 6.61 -6.33
C ALA A 123 -14.45 7.68 -5.48
N LEU A 124 -13.53 7.27 -4.64
CA LEU A 124 -12.66 8.15 -3.86
C LEU A 124 -11.19 7.87 -4.19
N LEU A 125 -10.44 8.92 -4.47
CA LEU A 125 -9.00 8.83 -4.70
C LEU A 125 -8.22 8.99 -3.41
N TYR A 126 -7.21 8.15 -3.26
CA TYR A 126 -6.17 8.24 -2.24
C TYR A 126 -4.80 8.45 -2.90
N ALA A 127 -3.83 8.97 -2.14
CA ALA A 127 -2.48 9.20 -2.64
C ALA A 127 -1.75 7.90 -3.02
N SER A 128 -2.12 6.79 -2.40
CA SER A 128 -1.61 5.45 -2.71
C SER A 128 -2.61 4.36 -2.34
N CYS A 129 -2.39 3.14 -2.87
CA CYS A 129 -3.14 1.95 -2.43
C CYS A 129 -2.91 1.67 -0.94
N PHE A 130 -1.70 1.95 -0.43
CA PHE A 130 -1.40 1.79 0.99
C PHE A 130 -2.29 2.70 1.84
N ASP A 131 -2.40 3.97 1.49
CA ASP A 131 -3.24 4.94 2.21
C ASP A 131 -4.72 4.56 2.14
N ALA A 132 -5.20 4.05 1.00
CA ALA A 132 -6.56 3.57 0.86
C ALA A 132 -6.85 2.41 1.81
N ASN A 133 -5.99 1.39 1.82
CA ASN A 133 -6.12 0.24 2.72
C ASN A 133 -5.95 0.64 4.19
N ALA A 134 -5.01 1.52 4.51
CA ALA A 134 -4.81 1.99 5.88
C ALA A 134 -6.00 2.80 6.41
N GLY A 135 -6.69 3.53 5.53
CA GLY A 135 -7.79 4.42 5.91
C GLY A 135 -9.18 3.77 5.96
N VAL A 136 -9.44 2.71 5.19
CA VAL A 136 -10.79 2.21 4.98
C VAL A 136 -11.38 1.52 6.21
N PHE A 137 -10.59 0.72 6.92
CA PHE A 137 -11.10 -0.13 8.01
C PHE A 137 -11.56 0.67 9.22
N GLU A 138 -10.80 1.67 9.64
CA GLU A 138 -11.16 2.51 10.79
C GLU A 138 -12.43 3.33 10.53
N GLN A 139 -12.70 3.67 9.27
CA GLN A 139 -13.89 4.44 8.89
C GLN A 139 -15.15 3.56 8.80
N LEU A 140 -15.01 2.32 8.37
CA LEU A 140 -16.14 1.42 8.16
C LEU A 140 -16.50 0.58 9.39
N LEU A 141 -15.50 0.24 10.24
CA LEU A 141 -15.64 -0.77 11.27
C LEU A 141 -15.33 -0.21 12.66
N GLY A 142 -16.19 -0.56 13.61
CA GLY A 142 -16.06 -0.23 15.03
C GLY A 142 -15.89 -1.46 15.92
N PRO A 143 -15.89 -1.30 17.26
CA PRO A 143 -15.70 -2.40 18.22
C PRO A 143 -16.76 -3.51 18.14
N GLU A 144 -17.93 -3.20 17.57
CA GLU A 144 -19.07 -4.13 17.42
C GLU A 144 -18.96 -4.98 16.14
N ASP A 145 -18.01 -4.66 15.27
CA ASP A 145 -17.82 -5.28 13.97
C ASP A 145 -16.66 -6.27 13.99
N ALA A 146 -16.58 -7.10 12.98
CA ALA A 146 -15.48 -8.05 12.78
C ALA A 146 -14.82 -7.86 11.42
N VAL A 147 -13.51 -8.02 11.37
CA VAL A 147 -12.73 -8.13 10.14
C VAL A 147 -12.08 -9.50 10.09
N LEU A 148 -12.32 -10.23 8.99
CA LEU A 148 -11.80 -11.56 8.74
C LEU A 148 -10.76 -11.46 7.63
N SER A 149 -9.48 -11.63 7.96
CA SER A 149 -8.36 -11.35 7.06
C SER A 149 -7.59 -12.62 6.71
N ASP A 150 -7.30 -12.81 5.43
CA ASP A 150 -6.36 -13.83 5.00
C ASP A 150 -4.99 -13.63 5.66
N ALA A 151 -4.32 -14.73 5.99
CA ALA A 151 -3.05 -14.72 6.71
C ALA A 151 -1.90 -14.07 5.94
N LEU A 152 -1.96 -14.05 4.61
CA LEU A 152 -0.92 -13.50 3.72
C LEU A 152 -1.31 -12.21 3.02
N ASN A 153 -2.38 -11.55 3.46
CA ASN A 153 -2.75 -10.24 2.93
C ASN A 153 -1.59 -9.25 2.97
N HIS A 154 -1.60 -8.32 2.03
CA HIS A 154 -0.60 -7.26 1.90
C HIS A 154 -0.43 -6.46 3.20
N ALA A 155 0.78 -5.99 3.46
CA ALA A 155 1.13 -5.23 4.68
C ALA A 155 0.20 -4.04 4.93
N SER A 156 -0.25 -3.33 3.88
CA SER A 156 -1.18 -2.20 4.01
C SER A 156 -2.53 -2.60 4.58
N ILE A 157 -3.04 -3.79 4.21
CA ILE A 157 -4.28 -4.36 4.77
C ILE A 157 -4.07 -4.71 6.24
N ILE A 158 -2.96 -5.39 6.55
CA ILE A 158 -2.61 -5.76 7.92
C ILE A 158 -2.49 -4.52 8.82
N ASP A 159 -1.82 -3.48 8.35
CA ASP A 159 -1.62 -2.25 9.11
C ASP A 159 -2.93 -1.45 9.24
N GLY A 160 -3.75 -1.38 8.19
CA GLY A 160 -5.08 -0.79 8.27
C GLY A 160 -5.98 -1.49 9.28
N ILE A 161 -5.97 -2.82 9.31
CA ILE A 161 -6.69 -3.61 10.30
C ILE A 161 -6.15 -3.36 11.73
N ARG A 162 -4.85 -3.13 11.89
CA ARG A 162 -4.26 -2.78 13.20
C ARG A 162 -4.73 -1.43 13.73
N LEU A 163 -5.05 -0.49 12.85
CA LEU A 163 -5.55 0.83 13.22
C LEU A 163 -7.02 0.80 13.63
N CYS A 164 -7.83 -0.11 13.08
CA CYS A 164 -9.24 -0.18 13.42
C CYS A 164 -9.50 -0.87 14.77
N LYS A 165 -10.68 -0.62 15.35
CA LYS A 165 -11.10 -1.17 16.64
C LYS A 165 -11.95 -2.43 16.53
N ALA A 166 -12.19 -2.93 15.31
CA ALA A 166 -12.98 -4.13 15.07
C ALA A 166 -12.32 -5.38 15.66
N GLN A 167 -13.14 -6.37 15.94
CA GLN A 167 -12.66 -7.70 16.33
C GLN A 167 -11.94 -8.34 15.15
N ARG A 168 -10.73 -8.89 15.37
CA ARG A 168 -9.85 -9.37 14.32
C ARG A 168 -9.85 -10.88 14.28
N TYR A 169 -10.19 -11.43 13.13
CA TYR A 169 -10.17 -12.86 12.86
C TYR A 169 -9.23 -13.11 11.68
N ARG A 170 -8.11 -13.77 11.94
CA ARG A 170 -7.17 -14.18 10.89
C ARG A 170 -7.49 -15.63 10.52
N TYR A 171 -7.70 -15.90 9.24
CA TYR A 171 -7.84 -17.27 8.73
C TYR A 171 -6.59 -17.69 7.95
N ASN A 172 -6.33 -18.99 7.92
CA ASN A 172 -5.21 -19.56 7.20
C ASN A 172 -5.33 -19.25 5.71
N HIS A 173 -4.18 -19.03 5.07
CA HIS A 173 -4.12 -18.66 3.67
C HIS A 173 -4.90 -19.63 2.77
N LEU A 174 -5.86 -19.09 1.99
CA LEU A 174 -6.74 -19.82 1.07
C LEU A 174 -7.55 -20.96 1.72
N ASP A 175 -7.65 -21.03 3.03
CA ASP A 175 -8.39 -22.09 3.74
C ASP A 175 -9.85 -21.65 3.99
N MET A 176 -10.74 -22.11 3.11
CA MET A 176 -12.16 -21.80 3.18
C MET A 176 -12.84 -22.43 4.40
N SER A 177 -12.34 -23.56 4.91
CA SER A 177 -12.90 -24.18 6.11
C SER A 177 -12.54 -23.38 7.36
N ASP A 178 -11.33 -22.83 7.42
CA ASP A 178 -10.95 -21.92 8.50
C ASP A 178 -11.69 -20.58 8.40
N LEU A 179 -11.87 -20.02 7.19
CA LEU A 179 -12.70 -18.83 6.98
C LEU A 179 -14.13 -19.06 7.49
N GLU A 180 -14.73 -20.20 7.15
CA GLU A 180 -16.08 -20.54 7.64
C GLU A 180 -16.12 -20.62 9.16
N SER A 181 -15.12 -21.24 9.78
CA SER A 181 -15.00 -21.29 11.25
C SER A 181 -14.95 -19.91 11.90
N LYS A 182 -14.23 -18.93 11.27
CA LYS A 182 -14.15 -17.55 11.75
C LYS A 182 -15.47 -16.78 11.53
N LEU A 183 -16.18 -17.06 10.43
CA LEU A 183 -17.52 -16.51 10.20
C LEU A 183 -18.52 -16.97 11.26
N ILE A 184 -18.46 -18.24 11.64
CA ILE A 184 -19.29 -18.78 12.75
C ILE A 184 -18.89 -18.13 14.09
N ALA A 185 -17.58 -18.01 14.36
CA ALA A 185 -17.09 -17.42 15.61
C ALA A 185 -17.47 -15.93 15.74
N SER A 186 -17.62 -15.21 14.63
CA SER A 186 -17.95 -13.78 14.60
C SER A 186 -19.45 -13.49 14.38
N GLN A 187 -20.33 -14.50 14.47
CA GLN A 187 -21.75 -14.36 14.13
C GLN A 187 -22.52 -13.33 14.98
N ASN A 188 -22.01 -12.98 16.15
CA ASN A 188 -22.61 -11.97 17.02
C ASN A 188 -22.16 -10.53 16.72
N CYS A 189 -21.22 -10.34 15.78
CA CYS A 189 -20.77 -9.02 15.35
C CYS A 189 -21.81 -8.37 14.43
N ARG A 190 -21.97 -7.05 14.54
CA ARG A 190 -22.93 -6.26 13.76
C ARG A 190 -22.63 -6.36 12.26
N THR A 191 -21.39 -6.09 11.87
CA THR A 191 -20.87 -6.23 10.50
C THR A 191 -19.70 -7.19 10.49
N ARG A 192 -19.61 -8.01 9.46
CA ARG A 192 -18.48 -8.91 9.23
C ARG A 192 -17.92 -8.61 7.85
N LEU A 193 -16.66 -8.14 7.80
CA LEU A 193 -15.95 -7.83 6.58
C LEU A 193 -14.86 -8.86 6.34
N ILE A 194 -14.95 -9.61 5.24
CA ILE A 194 -13.89 -10.48 4.76
C ILE A 194 -12.96 -9.65 3.89
N VAL A 195 -11.65 -9.80 4.11
CA VAL A 195 -10.63 -9.03 3.38
C VAL A 195 -9.57 -9.96 2.82
N THR A 196 -9.32 -9.85 1.53
CA THR A 196 -8.33 -10.65 0.81
C THR A 196 -7.67 -9.84 -0.31
N ASP A 197 -6.41 -10.16 -0.62
CA ASP A 197 -5.85 -9.82 -1.92
C ASP A 197 -6.50 -10.68 -3.01
N GLY A 198 -6.70 -10.15 -4.20
CA GLY A 198 -7.17 -10.94 -5.34
C GLY A 198 -6.08 -11.85 -5.91
N VAL A 199 -4.83 -11.33 -5.93
CA VAL A 199 -3.61 -12.06 -6.28
C VAL A 199 -2.55 -11.71 -5.25
N PHE A 200 -2.00 -12.71 -4.56
CA PHE A 200 -0.99 -12.52 -3.53
C PHE A 200 0.39 -12.35 -4.17
N SER A 201 0.95 -11.16 -4.09
CA SER A 201 2.11 -10.73 -4.88
C SER A 201 3.40 -11.49 -4.58
N MET A 202 3.58 -12.00 -3.36
CA MET A 202 4.80 -12.72 -2.96
C MET A 202 4.80 -14.18 -3.39
N ASP A 203 3.62 -14.79 -3.47
CA ASP A 203 3.46 -16.23 -3.71
C ASP A 203 2.87 -16.51 -5.10
N GLY A 204 2.13 -15.54 -5.67
CA GLY A 204 1.46 -15.66 -6.96
C GLY A 204 0.12 -16.36 -6.90
N ASP A 205 -0.35 -16.70 -5.71
CA ASP A 205 -1.62 -17.36 -5.49
C ASP A 205 -2.80 -16.45 -5.82
N VAL A 206 -3.89 -17.02 -6.30
CA VAL A 206 -5.13 -16.33 -6.63
C VAL A 206 -6.19 -16.69 -5.60
N ALA A 207 -6.84 -15.68 -5.04
CA ALA A 207 -7.91 -15.88 -4.06
C ALA A 207 -9.09 -16.65 -4.69
N PRO A 208 -9.66 -17.63 -4.00
CA PRO A 208 -10.86 -18.35 -4.44
C PRO A 208 -12.11 -17.49 -4.21
N LEU A 209 -12.20 -16.37 -4.97
CA LEU A 209 -13.23 -15.33 -4.75
C LEU A 209 -14.65 -15.87 -4.79
N LYS A 210 -14.91 -16.89 -5.64
CA LYS A 210 -16.24 -17.49 -5.71
C LYS A 210 -16.63 -18.15 -4.39
N GLU A 211 -15.74 -18.98 -3.83
CA GLU A 211 -15.99 -19.66 -2.55
C GLU A 211 -16.07 -18.67 -1.40
N ILE A 212 -15.25 -17.61 -1.43
CA ILE A 212 -15.28 -16.52 -0.43
C ILE A 212 -16.65 -15.82 -0.48
N CYS A 213 -17.15 -15.46 -1.68
CA CYS A 213 -18.45 -14.83 -1.85
C CYS A 213 -19.60 -15.77 -1.46
N ASP A 214 -19.55 -17.06 -1.83
CA ASP A 214 -20.54 -18.06 -1.43
C ASP A 214 -20.62 -18.17 0.11
N LEU A 215 -19.49 -18.12 0.82
CA LEU A 215 -19.46 -18.09 2.27
C LEU A 215 -19.96 -16.75 2.84
N ALA A 216 -19.61 -15.64 2.21
CA ALA A 216 -20.08 -14.32 2.61
C ALA A 216 -21.62 -14.27 2.53
N ASP A 217 -22.21 -14.70 1.43
CA ASP A 217 -23.67 -14.78 1.24
C ASP A 217 -24.33 -15.70 2.28
N LYS A 218 -23.76 -16.89 2.49
CA LYS A 218 -24.26 -17.87 3.46
C LYS A 218 -24.33 -17.31 4.88
N TYR A 219 -23.37 -16.51 5.27
CA TYR A 219 -23.25 -15.98 6.63
C TYR A 219 -23.63 -14.50 6.75
N GLY A 220 -24.02 -13.83 5.68
CA GLY A 220 -24.39 -12.41 5.66
C GLY A 220 -23.19 -11.50 5.96
N ALA A 221 -22.02 -11.83 5.43
CA ALA A 221 -20.81 -11.02 5.50
C ALA A 221 -20.61 -10.18 4.22
N GLN A 222 -19.72 -9.21 4.28
CA GLN A 222 -19.28 -8.41 3.13
C GLN A 222 -17.87 -8.86 2.70
N VAL A 223 -17.50 -8.66 1.42
CA VAL A 223 -16.16 -8.95 0.89
C VAL A 223 -15.57 -7.66 0.35
#